data_8f98272fac53f28009b697b43a6fd541
#
_entry.id   8f98272fac53f28009b697b43a6fd541
#
_cell.length_a   1.000
_cell.length_b   1.000
_cell.length_c   1.000
_cell.angle_alpha   90.00
_cell.angle_beta   90.00
_cell.angle_gamma   90.00
#
_symmetry.space_group_name_H-M   'P 1'
#
loop_
_entity.id
_entity.type
_entity.pdbx_description
1 polymer ?
#
loop_
_entity_poly.entity_id
_entity_poly.type
_entity_poly.pdbx_seq_one_letter_code
_entity_poly.pdbx_strand_id
1 'polypeptide(L)'
;MENFNELLALRNKIENTLNYQLSLSNLELYHSNLFAVVLEKSGFINHHFFSNIIDINKKYTDLKVYREKNSIDLTIEVTDEDGQTHVIFIENKVKSLPDKSQLIRYSEKDSNAKGILLSLVNPRFDLPGSWFRKSYGELIYYYRDLLDKVDETFRLFLTDYIDYMENIEEFIGMVSYGESYYFEESINKVLEGMRLRSLIEKIHYTNLENQIASSKYETYSGRIRGAHFFGINLPIDGTTSSFDIQIQGNQYRHKVNFSLEDKAKLGDLERICEIIKEKTCLYNFNLEDNPILEKSSSRKKWKTYGKKDYYDYARIKKQVSSEDLINYIRTDVDKIKADLQNVKEIFLENIKSTIK
;
A
#
# COMPACT_ATOMS: atom_id res chain seq x y z
N MET A 1 10.57 -23.72 -6.83
CA MET A 1 11.98 -23.67 -6.35
C MET A 1 12.87 -22.86 -7.31
N GLU A 2 12.62 -22.93 -8.61
CA GLU A 2 13.38 -22.16 -9.62
C GLU A 2 13.26 -20.66 -9.37
N ASN A 3 12.05 -20.14 -9.25
CA ASN A 3 11.77 -18.72 -8.97
C ASN A 3 12.38 -18.20 -7.64
N PHE A 4 12.57 -19.06 -6.63
CA PHE A 4 13.19 -18.62 -5.38
C PHE A 4 14.69 -18.37 -5.52
N ASN A 5 15.38 -19.20 -6.30
CA ASN A 5 16.80 -19.01 -6.59
C ASN A 5 17.02 -17.75 -7.44
N GLU A 6 16.14 -17.49 -8.39
CA GLU A 6 16.16 -16.24 -9.20
C GLU A 6 15.94 -15.01 -8.31
N LEU A 7 14.97 -15.07 -7.38
CA LEU A 7 14.73 -14.00 -6.42
C LEU A 7 15.96 -13.73 -5.53
N LEU A 8 16.64 -14.77 -5.06
CA LEU A 8 17.87 -14.62 -4.28
C LEU A 8 19.02 -14.06 -5.11
N ALA A 9 19.13 -14.46 -6.38
CA ALA A 9 20.14 -13.90 -7.29
C ALA A 9 19.88 -12.41 -7.54
N LEU A 10 18.64 -12.02 -7.74
CA LEU A 10 18.23 -10.62 -7.93
C LEU A 10 18.45 -9.80 -6.66
N ARG A 11 18.09 -10.35 -5.49
CA ARG A 11 18.43 -9.74 -4.19
C ARG A 11 19.94 -9.45 -4.08
N ASN A 12 20.77 -10.41 -4.43
CA ASN A 12 22.22 -10.22 -4.35
C ASN A 12 22.71 -9.12 -5.30
N LYS A 13 22.15 -9.01 -6.50
CA LYS A 13 22.45 -7.91 -7.42
C LYS A 13 22.12 -6.56 -6.78
N ILE A 14 20.91 -6.42 -6.20
CA ILE A 14 20.46 -5.20 -5.53
C ILE A 14 21.39 -4.84 -4.36
N GLU A 15 21.66 -5.78 -3.45
CA GLU A 15 22.46 -5.56 -2.23
C GLU A 15 23.92 -5.17 -2.55
N ASN A 16 24.43 -5.53 -3.72
CA ASN A 16 25.78 -5.19 -4.16
C ASN A 16 25.89 -3.79 -4.80
N THR A 17 24.79 -3.11 -5.10
CA THR A 17 24.85 -1.74 -5.62
C THR A 17 25.22 -0.75 -4.52
N LEU A 18 26.07 0.24 -4.85
CA LEU A 18 26.44 1.31 -3.93
C LEU A 18 25.20 2.11 -3.49
N ASN A 19 24.30 2.35 -4.43
CA ASN A 19 23.07 3.10 -4.17
C ASN A 19 22.16 2.40 -3.16
N TYR A 20 22.03 1.07 -3.21
CA TYR A 20 21.31 0.33 -2.17
C TYR A 20 21.96 0.48 -0.79
N GLN A 21 23.27 0.31 -0.73
CA GLN A 21 24.01 0.41 0.53
C GLN A 21 23.88 1.80 1.17
N LEU A 22 23.91 2.86 0.37
CA LEU A 22 23.69 4.23 0.83
C LEU A 22 22.24 4.54 1.19
N SER A 23 21.27 3.91 0.52
CA SER A 23 19.82 4.18 0.71
C SER A 23 19.20 3.48 1.92
N LEU A 24 19.88 2.53 2.57
CA LEU A 24 19.32 1.71 3.65
C LEU A 24 18.71 2.48 4.82
N SER A 25 19.20 3.68 5.12
CA SER A 25 18.74 4.46 6.27
C SER A 25 17.44 5.24 6.01
N ASN A 26 17.27 5.77 4.78
CA ASN A 26 16.07 6.54 4.39
C ASN A 26 15.87 6.50 2.88
N LEU A 27 15.06 5.55 2.40
CA LEU A 27 14.93 5.32 0.97
C LEU A 27 14.20 6.45 0.23
N GLU A 28 13.14 7.04 0.78
CA GLU A 28 12.38 8.08 0.06
C GLU A 28 13.20 9.37 -0.06
N LEU A 29 13.77 9.84 1.03
CA LEU A 29 14.62 11.04 1.02
C LEU A 29 15.88 10.87 0.16
N TYR A 30 16.47 9.67 0.14
CA TYR A 30 17.62 9.39 -0.72
C TYR A 30 17.30 9.60 -2.20
N HIS A 31 16.19 9.04 -2.68
CA HIS A 31 15.76 9.17 -4.08
C HIS A 31 15.44 10.61 -4.45
N SER A 32 14.76 11.35 -3.57
CA SER A 32 14.47 12.76 -3.78
C SER A 32 15.74 13.60 -3.83
N ASN A 33 16.69 13.36 -2.93
CA ASN A 33 17.98 14.06 -2.92
C ASN A 33 18.81 13.77 -4.17
N LEU A 34 18.83 12.51 -4.63
CA LEU A 34 19.53 12.18 -5.88
C LEU A 34 18.90 12.89 -7.07
N PHE A 35 17.59 12.92 -7.18
CA PHE A 35 16.91 13.62 -8.26
C PHE A 35 17.20 15.11 -8.24
N ALA A 36 17.23 15.73 -7.06
CA ALA A 36 17.66 17.14 -6.92
C ALA A 36 19.10 17.37 -7.43
N VAL A 37 20.05 16.51 -7.02
CA VAL A 37 21.45 16.62 -7.48
C VAL A 37 21.56 16.43 -8.99
N VAL A 38 20.81 15.50 -9.57
CA VAL A 38 20.78 15.30 -11.03
C VAL A 38 20.31 16.58 -11.74
N LEU A 39 19.23 17.20 -11.29
CA LEU A 39 18.71 18.42 -11.86
C LEU A 39 19.70 19.61 -11.70
N GLU A 40 20.26 19.77 -10.50
CA GLU A 40 21.25 20.83 -10.19
C GLU A 40 22.51 20.73 -11.07
N LYS A 41 22.99 19.49 -11.31
CA LYS A 41 24.20 19.26 -12.12
C LYS A 41 23.96 19.34 -13.62
N SER A 42 22.85 18.78 -14.09
CA SER A 42 22.57 18.70 -15.53
C SER A 42 21.88 19.95 -16.08
N GLY A 43 21.06 20.63 -15.28
CA GLY A 43 20.16 21.68 -15.75
C GLY A 43 19.13 21.20 -16.79
N PHE A 44 19.01 19.89 -17.01
CA PHE A 44 18.28 19.30 -18.12
C PHE A 44 16.80 19.16 -17.79
N ILE A 45 16.08 20.27 -17.88
CA ILE A 45 14.62 20.31 -17.68
C ILE A 45 13.86 20.12 -19.01
N ASN A 46 14.48 20.39 -20.16
CA ASN A 46 13.91 20.22 -21.48
C ASN A 46 13.93 18.77 -21.95
N HIS A 47 13.17 17.94 -21.25
CA HIS A 47 13.08 16.53 -21.54
C HIS A 47 11.61 16.08 -21.49
N HIS A 48 11.24 15.10 -22.28
CA HIS A 48 9.87 14.58 -22.35
C HIS A 48 9.34 14.06 -21.00
N PHE A 49 10.21 13.77 -20.04
CA PHE A 49 9.80 13.50 -18.66
C PHE A 49 8.95 14.64 -18.07
N PHE A 50 9.24 15.89 -18.47
CA PHE A 50 8.53 17.07 -18.00
C PHE A 50 7.47 17.60 -18.98
N SER A 51 7.22 16.93 -20.12
CA SER A 51 6.38 17.45 -21.21
C SER A 51 4.93 17.79 -20.82
N ASN A 52 4.37 17.12 -19.82
CA ASN A 52 3.02 17.40 -19.31
C ASN A 52 3.00 18.60 -18.33
N ILE A 53 4.17 19.07 -17.90
CA ILE A 53 4.35 20.07 -16.87
C ILE A 53 4.72 21.42 -17.47
N ILE A 54 5.71 21.42 -18.36
CA ILE A 54 6.24 22.60 -19.03
C ILE A 54 6.33 22.37 -20.53
N ASP A 55 6.44 23.45 -21.30
CA ASP A 55 6.72 23.35 -22.76
C ASP A 55 8.21 23.06 -22.97
N ILE A 56 8.54 21.79 -23.28
CA ILE A 56 9.92 21.34 -23.45
C ILE A 56 10.65 21.97 -24.65
N ASN A 57 9.95 22.70 -25.52
CA ASN A 57 10.56 23.39 -26.69
C ASN A 57 11.04 24.80 -26.34
N LYS A 58 10.62 25.36 -25.19
CA LYS A 58 11.11 26.65 -24.70
C LYS A 58 12.50 26.54 -24.09
N LYS A 59 13.25 27.61 -24.10
CA LYS A 59 14.49 27.72 -23.34
C LYS A 59 14.17 28.07 -21.89
N TYR A 60 14.83 27.40 -20.97
CA TYR A 60 14.71 27.63 -19.55
C TYR A 60 16.04 28.12 -18.98
N THR A 61 15.95 29.12 -18.12
CA THR A 61 17.05 29.69 -17.37
C THR A 61 16.72 29.63 -15.88
N ASP A 62 17.67 29.93 -15.04
CA ASP A 62 17.48 30.08 -13.58
C ASP A 62 16.73 28.93 -12.94
N LEU A 63 17.26 27.70 -13.13
CA LEU A 63 16.75 26.50 -12.46
C LEU A 63 17.15 26.50 -10.97
N LYS A 64 16.16 26.47 -10.08
CA LYS A 64 16.34 26.33 -8.62
C LYS A 64 15.63 25.08 -8.13
N VAL A 65 16.32 24.28 -7.33
CA VAL A 65 15.79 23.06 -6.74
C VAL A 65 15.82 23.17 -5.23
N TYR A 66 14.66 23.03 -4.59
CA TYR A 66 14.54 23.06 -3.13
C TYR A 66 14.11 21.70 -2.62
N ARG A 67 14.80 21.17 -1.61
CA ARG A 67 14.49 19.91 -0.93
C ARG A 67 13.63 20.17 0.28
N GLU A 68 12.59 19.37 0.48
CA GLU A 68 11.68 19.40 1.64
C GLU A 68 11.06 20.80 1.93
N LYS A 69 11.00 21.67 0.92
CA LYS A 69 10.38 23.01 1.04
C LYS A 69 8.87 22.83 1.30
N ASN A 70 8.39 23.32 2.44
CA ASN A 70 6.99 23.20 2.83
C ASN A 70 6.49 21.74 2.94
N SER A 71 7.34 20.81 3.35
CA SER A 71 7.04 19.38 3.42
C SER A 71 6.71 18.73 2.06
N ILE A 72 7.16 19.32 0.95
CA ILE A 72 7.14 18.74 -0.39
C ILE A 72 8.54 18.21 -0.66
N ASP A 73 8.66 16.98 -1.15
CA ASP A 73 9.95 16.32 -1.33
C ASP A 73 10.91 17.17 -2.18
N LEU A 74 10.45 17.64 -3.37
CA LEU A 74 11.17 18.62 -4.16
C LEU A 74 10.24 19.71 -4.67
N THR A 75 10.73 20.95 -4.65
CA THR A 75 10.14 22.07 -5.36
C THR A 75 11.15 22.59 -6.37
N ILE A 76 10.77 22.65 -7.64
CA ILE A 76 11.58 23.15 -8.73
C ILE A 76 10.97 24.47 -9.18
N GLU A 77 11.77 25.52 -9.25
CA GLU A 77 11.42 26.79 -9.86
C GLU A 77 12.27 26.96 -11.12
N VAL A 78 11.66 27.19 -12.25
CA VAL A 78 12.36 27.36 -13.53
C VAL A 78 11.73 28.51 -14.30
N THR A 79 12.58 29.41 -14.84
CA THR A 79 12.13 30.58 -15.59
C THR A 79 12.36 30.36 -17.09
N ASP A 80 11.32 30.54 -17.90
CA ASP A 80 11.43 30.46 -19.36
C ASP A 80 12.02 31.74 -19.98
N GLU A 81 12.27 31.68 -21.30
CA GLU A 81 12.83 32.78 -22.07
C GLU A 81 11.94 34.04 -22.11
N ASP A 82 10.65 33.91 -21.82
CA ASP A 82 9.70 35.02 -21.72
C ASP A 82 9.68 35.63 -20.30
N GLY A 83 10.50 35.12 -19.38
CA GLY A 83 10.59 35.58 -18.00
C GLY A 83 9.49 35.02 -17.08
N GLN A 84 8.70 34.04 -17.56
CA GLN A 84 7.68 33.40 -16.75
C GLN A 84 8.31 32.31 -15.88
N THR A 85 8.05 32.35 -14.57
CA THR A 85 8.50 31.29 -13.63
C THR A 85 7.43 30.23 -13.50
N HIS A 86 7.85 29.00 -13.67
CA HIS A 86 7.05 27.80 -13.48
C HIS A 86 7.48 27.08 -12.20
N VAL A 87 6.51 26.70 -11.37
CA VAL A 87 6.74 25.95 -10.13
C VAL A 87 6.29 24.50 -10.33
N ILE A 88 7.18 23.57 -10.04
CA ILE A 88 6.92 22.13 -10.16
C ILE A 88 7.12 21.48 -8.79
N PHE A 89 6.11 20.83 -8.29
CA PHE A 89 6.19 19.99 -7.10
C PHE A 89 6.48 18.55 -7.49
N ILE A 90 7.36 17.88 -6.76
CA ILE A 90 7.59 16.45 -6.90
C ILE A 90 7.36 15.79 -5.56
N GLU A 91 6.45 14.83 -5.55
CA GLU A 91 6.21 13.92 -4.44
C GLU A 91 6.70 12.53 -4.82
N ASN A 92 7.61 11.99 -4.03
CA ASN A 92 8.28 10.74 -4.31
C ASN A 92 7.75 9.62 -3.41
N LYS A 93 7.36 8.49 -4.00
CA LYS A 93 6.79 7.34 -3.29
C LYS A 93 7.47 6.03 -3.72
N VAL A 94 8.54 5.68 -3.00
CA VAL A 94 9.26 4.41 -3.21
C VAL A 94 8.72 3.32 -2.28
N LYS A 95 8.56 3.63 -1.00
CA LYS A 95 8.13 2.66 0.03
C LYS A 95 6.75 2.93 0.59
N SER A 96 6.16 4.07 0.29
CA SER A 96 4.81 4.43 0.72
C SER A 96 3.84 4.43 -0.45
N LEU A 97 2.56 4.23 -0.15
CA LEU A 97 1.51 4.44 -1.14
C LEU A 97 1.23 5.93 -1.30
N PRO A 98 0.91 6.38 -2.53
CA PRO A 98 0.42 7.72 -2.76
C PRO A 98 -0.84 8.02 -1.94
N ASP A 99 -0.95 9.26 -1.44
CA ASP A 99 -2.10 9.77 -0.69
C ASP A 99 -2.71 10.99 -1.39
N LYS A 100 -3.97 10.86 -1.81
CA LYS A 100 -4.70 11.93 -2.51
C LYS A 100 -4.83 13.19 -1.66
N SER A 101 -5.06 13.06 -0.36
CA SER A 101 -5.22 14.19 0.55
C SER A 101 -3.92 14.98 0.70
N GLN A 102 -2.78 14.32 0.61
CA GLN A 102 -1.46 14.95 0.61
C GLN A 102 -1.27 15.82 -0.65
N LEU A 103 -1.59 15.28 -1.83
CA LEU A 103 -1.46 16.01 -3.10
C LEU A 103 -2.40 17.22 -3.16
N ILE A 104 -3.63 17.09 -2.65
CA ILE A 104 -4.58 18.21 -2.54
C ILE A 104 -3.99 19.32 -1.66
N ARG A 105 -3.51 18.98 -0.45
CA ARG A 105 -2.88 19.96 0.45
C ARG A 105 -1.69 20.69 -0.19
N TYR A 106 -0.94 20.02 -1.06
CA TYR A 106 0.16 20.65 -1.78
C TYR A 106 -0.34 21.61 -2.87
N SER A 107 -1.38 21.24 -3.61
CA SER A 107 -2.01 22.13 -4.58
C SER A 107 -2.58 23.42 -3.94
N GLU A 108 -3.00 23.35 -2.69
CA GLU A 108 -3.49 24.53 -1.94
C GLU A 108 -2.37 25.52 -1.57
N LYS A 109 -1.10 25.07 -1.54
CA LYS A 109 0.05 25.95 -1.24
C LYS A 109 0.42 26.88 -2.39
N ASP A 110 0.23 26.42 -3.62
CA ASP A 110 0.39 27.20 -4.85
C ASP A 110 -0.52 26.62 -5.92
N SER A 111 -1.59 27.34 -6.24
CA SER A 111 -2.59 26.95 -7.23
C SER A 111 -2.07 26.92 -8.67
N ASN A 112 -0.94 27.59 -8.95
CA ASN A 112 -0.31 27.65 -10.26
C ASN A 112 0.76 26.56 -10.43
N ALA A 113 1.19 25.93 -9.34
CA ALA A 113 2.16 24.83 -9.40
C ALA A 113 1.55 23.60 -10.06
N LYS A 114 2.36 22.91 -10.85
CA LYS A 114 2.06 21.59 -11.37
C LYS A 114 2.85 20.54 -10.59
N GLY A 115 2.24 19.37 -10.36
CA GLY A 115 2.83 18.31 -9.56
C GLY A 115 3.22 17.08 -10.37
N ILE A 116 4.32 16.46 -10.00
CA ILE A 116 4.70 15.10 -10.41
C ILE A 116 4.58 14.18 -9.19
N LEU A 117 3.74 13.18 -9.29
CA LEU A 117 3.77 12.04 -8.40
C LEU A 117 4.69 10.99 -8.99
N LEU A 118 5.90 10.87 -8.46
CA LEU A 118 6.86 9.84 -8.83
C LEU A 118 6.68 8.63 -7.92
N SER A 119 6.23 7.50 -8.46
CA SER A 119 5.93 6.34 -7.61
C SER A 119 6.20 5.01 -8.28
N LEU A 120 6.69 4.03 -7.50
CA LEU A 120 6.83 2.62 -7.92
C LEU A 120 5.47 1.94 -8.11
N VAL A 121 4.44 2.41 -7.41
CA VAL A 121 3.11 1.81 -7.41
C VAL A 121 2.07 2.79 -7.95
N ASN A 122 1.15 2.29 -8.76
CA ASN A 122 0.03 3.11 -9.26
C ASN A 122 -0.83 3.63 -8.11
N PRO A 123 -1.21 4.94 -8.13
CA PRO A 123 -2.21 5.44 -7.19
C PRO A 123 -3.56 4.77 -7.42
N ARG A 124 -4.35 4.65 -6.37
CA ARG A 124 -5.71 4.08 -6.41
C ARG A 124 -6.80 5.09 -6.68
N PHE A 125 -6.44 6.31 -6.96
CA PHE A 125 -7.34 7.45 -7.08
C PHE A 125 -6.95 8.28 -8.29
N ASP A 126 -7.93 9.00 -8.81
CA ASP A 126 -7.67 10.01 -9.84
C ASP A 126 -6.86 11.16 -9.24
N LEU A 127 -5.74 11.48 -9.88
CA LEU A 127 -4.88 12.56 -9.44
C LEU A 127 -5.62 13.90 -9.47
N PRO A 128 -5.35 14.82 -8.52
CA PRO A 128 -5.80 16.20 -8.64
C PRO A 128 -5.36 16.81 -9.98
N GLY A 129 -6.17 17.68 -10.55
CA GLY A 129 -6.01 18.16 -11.94
C GLY A 129 -4.66 18.78 -12.32
N SER A 130 -3.87 19.27 -11.34
CA SER A 130 -2.52 19.80 -11.55
C SER A 130 -1.41 18.75 -11.40
N TRP A 131 -1.73 17.50 -11.06
CA TRP A 131 -0.77 16.44 -10.81
C TRP A 131 -0.71 15.44 -11.96
N PHE A 132 0.51 15.01 -12.28
CA PHE A 132 0.81 14.01 -13.30
C PHE A 132 1.59 12.87 -12.66
N ARG A 133 1.24 11.64 -13.00
CA ARG A 133 2.01 10.49 -12.56
C ARG A 133 3.22 10.27 -13.47
N LYS A 134 4.35 9.96 -12.86
CA LYS A 134 5.55 9.40 -13.49
C LYS A 134 5.96 8.11 -12.78
N SER A 135 6.35 7.13 -13.54
CA SER A 135 6.93 5.88 -13.02
C SER A 135 8.43 6.03 -12.81
N TYR A 136 9.00 5.11 -12.04
CA TYR A 136 10.46 5.02 -11.94
C TYR A 136 11.11 4.58 -13.26
N GLY A 137 10.45 3.76 -14.09
CA GLY A 137 10.91 3.45 -15.43
C GLY A 137 11.05 4.69 -16.32
N GLU A 138 10.11 5.67 -16.25
CA GLU A 138 10.24 6.96 -16.95
C GLU A 138 11.40 7.80 -16.40
N LEU A 139 11.63 7.77 -15.08
CA LEU A 139 12.78 8.44 -14.45
C LEU A 139 14.12 7.79 -14.87
N ILE A 140 14.18 6.47 -14.91
CA ILE A 140 15.36 5.72 -15.40
C ILE A 140 15.67 6.10 -16.84
N TYR A 141 14.65 6.18 -17.70
CA TYR A 141 14.84 6.63 -19.07
C TYR A 141 15.39 8.06 -19.14
N TYR A 142 14.86 8.97 -18.34
CA TYR A 142 15.40 10.35 -18.21
C TYR A 142 16.87 10.32 -17.77
N TYR A 143 17.25 9.50 -16.82
CA TYR A 143 18.63 9.39 -16.36
C TYR A 143 19.57 8.80 -17.40
N ARG A 144 19.12 7.85 -18.21
CA ARG A 144 19.91 7.29 -19.33
C ARG A 144 20.26 8.36 -20.34
N ASP A 145 19.33 9.24 -20.69
CA ASP A 145 19.57 10.35 -21.62
C ASP A 145 20.53 11.42 -21.07
N LEU A 146 20.84 11.35 -19.78
CA LEU A 146 21.80 12.24 -19.11
C LEU A 146 23.22 11.66 -19.04
N LEU A 147 23.42 10.36 -19.23
CA LEU A 147 24.72 9.72 -18.98
C LEU A 147 25.86 10.35 -19.79
N ASP A 148 25.58 10.81 -21.01
CA ASP A 148 26.55 11.49 -21.87
C ASP A 148 26.70 13.00 -21.59
N LYS A 149 25.88 13.55 -20.69
CA LYS A 149 25.83 14.99 -20.38
C LYS A 149 26.44 15.33 -19.00
N VAL A 150 26.86 14.34 -18.27
CA VAL A 150 27.44 14.49 -16.93
C VAL A 150 28.91 14.03 -16.92
N ASP A 151 29.65 14.45 -15.89
CA ASP A 151 31.05 14.02 -15.71
C ASP A 151 31.13 12.50 -15.45
N GLU A 152 32.31 11.92 -15.68
CA GLU A 152 32.53 10.47 -15.60
C GLU A 152 32.21 9.90 -14.20
N THR A 153 32.59 10.59 -13.13
CA THR A 153 32.34 10.14 -11.76
C THR A 153 30.85 10.06 -11.49
N PHE A 154 30.12 11.10 -11.90
CA PHE A 154 28.68 11.13 -11.71
C PHE A 154 27.94 10.16 -12.64
N ARG A 155 28.46 9.93 -13.84
CA ARG A 155 27.95 8.91 -14.77
C ARG A 155 28.01 7.51 -14.18
N LEU A 156 29.15 7.12 -13.57
CA LEU A 156 29.29 5.82 -12.91
C LEU A 156 28.30 5.66 -11.76
N PHE A 157 28.14 6.70 -10.94
CA PHE A 157 27.19 6.69 -9.83
C PHE A 157 25.74 6.61 -10.33
N LEU A 158 25.39 7.33 -11.38
CA LEU A 158 24.05 7.33 -11.97
C LEU A 158 23.74 5.99 -12.66
N THR A 159 24.75 5.36 -13.30
CA THR A 159 24.62 4.01 -13.87
C THR A 159 24.30 2.98 -12.78
N ASP A 160 25.03 3.00 -11.66
CA ASP A 160 24.74 2.12 -10.51
C ASP A 160 23.33 2.35 -9.93
N TYR A 161 22.85 3.60 -9.94
CA TYR A 161 21.46 3.89 -9.52
C TYR A 161 20.41 3.34 -10.50
N ILE A 162 20.66 3.45 -11.79
CA ILE A 162 19.79 2.89 -12.83
C ILE A 162 19.67 1.38 -12.63
N ASP A 163 20.81 0.69 -12.52
CA ASP A 163 20.86 -0.76 -12.28
C ASP A 163 20.14 -1.16 -10.98
N TYR A 164 20.32 -0.37 -9.92
CA TYR A 164 19.63 -0.58 -8.65
C TYR A 164 18.11 -0.50 -8.82
N MET A 165 17.60 0.54 -9.46
CA MET A 165 16.15 0.75 -9.59
C MET A 165 15.50 -0.24 -10.55
N GLU A 166 16.17 -0.63 -11.64
CA GLU A 166 15.68 -1.67 -12.55
C GLU A 166 15.56 -3.02 -11.85
N ASN A 167 16.57 -3.40 -11.07
CA ASN A 167 16.52 -4.64 -10.29
C ASN A 167 15.44 -4.57 -9.20
N ILE A 168 15.15 -3.40 -8.60
CA ILE A 168 14.05 -3.23 -7.64
C ILE A 168 12.69 -3.39 -8.33
N GLU A 169 12.48 -2.81 -9.51
CA GLU A 169 11.24 -2.97 -10.27
C GLU A 169 11.02 -4.43 -10.68
N GLU A 170 12.06 -5.11 -11.16
CA GLU A 170 12.01 -6.54 -11.48
C GLU A 170 11.69 -7.39 -10.24
N PHE A 171 12.38 -7.13 -9.11
CA PHE A 171 12.13 -7.82 -7.86
C PHE A 171 10.68 -7.65 -7.36
N ILE A 172 10.15 -6.41 -7.41
CA ILE A 172 8.76 -6.14 -7.06
C ILE A 172 7.81 -6.88 -8.01
N GLY A 173 8.11 -6.92 -9.31
CA GLY A 173 7.36 -7.68 -10.30
C GLY A 173 7.29 -9.18 -9.97
N MET A 174 8.42 -9.79 -9.55
CA MET A 174 8.50 -11.20 -9.19
C MET A 174 7.72 -11.57 -7.92
N VAL A 175 7.66 -10.67 -6.93
CA VAL A 175 6.97 -10.91 -5.64
C VAL A 175 5.60 -10.25 -5.56
N SER A 176 5.22 -9.51 -6.60
CA SER A 176 3.95 -8.83 -6.65
C SER A 176 2.83 -9.81 -6.96
N TYR A 177 1.69 -9.37 -6.60
CA TYR A 177 0.34 -9.85 -6.79
C TYR A 177 0.13 -10.96 -7.86
N GLY A 178 -0.48 -12.05 -7.45
CA GLY A 178 -0.82 -13.21 -8.28
C GLY A 178 -0.01 -14.46 -7.95
N GLU A 179 1.15 -14.28 -7.32
CA GLU A 179 1.99 -15.38 -6.90
C GLU A 179 1.72 -15.75 -5.43
N SER A 180 1.74 -17.03 -5.13
CA SER A 180 1.54 -17.56 -3.77
C SER A 180 2.67 -17.26 -2.79
N TYR A 181 3.77 -16.70 -3.27
CA TYR A 181 5.00 -16.42 -2.49
C TYR A 181 4.78 -15.47 -1.31
N TYR A 182 3.80 -14.57 -1.40
CA TYR A 182 3.56 -13.57 -0.36
C TYR A 182 3.39 -14.18 1.04
N PHE A 183 2.84 -15.38 1.13
CA PHE A 183 2.58 -16.07 2.41
C PHE A 183 3.70 -17.03 2.81
N GLU A 184 4.73 -17.22 2.01
CA GLU A 184 5.85 -18.09 2.33
C GLU A 184 6.86 -17.41 3.27
N GLU A 185 7.27 -18.13 4.32
CA GLU A 185 8.20 -17.61 5.34
C GLU A 185 9.58 -17.27 4.74
N SER A 186 10.05 -18.05 3.77
CA SER A 186 11.32 -17.83 3.06
C SER A 186 11.35 -16.50 2.33
N ILE A 187 10.28 -16.18 1.59
CA ILE A 187 10.14 -14.90 0.87
C ILE A 187 9.99 -13.74 1.86
N ASN A 188 9.19 -13.91 2.91
CA ASN A 188 9.06 -12.88 3.94
C ASN A 188 10.40 -12.52 4.60
N LYS A 189 11.27 -13.49 4.84
CA LYS A 189 12.63 -13.22 5.36
C LYS A 189 13.49 -12.43 4.38
N VAL A 190 13.41 -12.73 3.08
CA VAL A 190 14.10 -11.94 2.03
C VAL A 190 13.59 -10.51 2.02
N LEU A 191 12.26 -10.32 2.00
CA LEU A 191 11.62 -9.00 2.03
C LEU A 191 11.96 -8.18 3.29
N GLU A 192 12.02 -8.85 4.45
CA GLU A 192 12.45 -8.20 5.71
C GLU A 192 13.90 -7.75 5.64
N GLY A 193 14.79 -8.61 5.14
CA GLY A 193 16.21 -8.27 4.96
C GLY A 193 16.41 -7.06 4.05
N MET A 194 15.65 -6.97 2.97
CA MET A 194 15.66 -5.84 2.03
C MET A 194 14.82 -4.63 2.50
N ARG A 195 14.13 -4.72 3.63
CA ARG A 195 13.16 -3.71 4.12
C ARG A 195 12.03 -3.39 3.13
N LEU A 196 11.70 -4.32 2.26
CA LEU A 196 10.63 -4.18 1.25
C LEU A 196 9.30 -4.80 1.68
N ARG A 197 9.27 -5.58 2.78
CA ARG A 197 8.06 -6.26 3.23
C ARG A 197 6.86 -5.31 3.35
N SER A 198 7.05 -4.15 3.96
CA SER A 198 5.96 -3.18 4.13
C SER A 198 5.43 -2.65 2.79
N LEU A 199 6.29 -2.46 1.80
CA LEU A 199 5.88 -2.05 0.45
C LEU A 199 5.08 -3.16 -0.22
N ILE A 200 5.60 -4.39 -0.22
CA ILE A 200 4.93 -5.53 -0.85
C ILE A 200 3.57 -5.83 -0.19
N GLU A 201 3.48 -5.77 1.15
CA GLU A 201 2.21 -5.87 1.87
C GLU A 201 1.20 -4.82 1.40
N LYS A 202 1.63 -3.57 1.24
CA LYS A 202 0.76 -2.49 0.75
C LYS A 202 0.31 -2.76 -0.69
N ILE A 203 1.21 -3.16 -1.58
CA ILE A 203 0.88 -3.50 -2.97
C ILE A 203 -0.16 -4.62 -2.99
N HIS A 204 0.09 -5.69 -2.25
CA HIS A 204 -0.82 -6.84 -2.16
C HIS A 204 -2.22 -6.43 -1.69
N TYR A 205 -2.33 -5.71 -0.57
CA TYR A 205 -3.64 -5.28 -0.06
C TYR A 205 -4.32 -4.25 -0.97
N THR A 206 -3.53 -3.41 -1.67
CA THR A 206 -4.05 -2.52 -2.71
C THR A 206 -4.74 -3.31 -3.81
N ASN A 207 -4.10 -4.36 -4.25
CA ASN A 207 -4.62 -5.18 -5.34
C ASN A 207 -5.85 -5.98 -4.92
N LEU A 208 -5.87 -6.53 -3.70
CA LEU A 208 -7.05 -7.17 -3.12
C LEU A 208 -8.23 -6.18 -3.07
N GLU A 209 -7.98 -4.96 -2.58
CA GLU A 209 -9.00 -3.92 -2.49
C GLU A 209 -9.57 -3.57 -3.87
N ASN A 210 -8.73 -3.32 -4.87
CA ASN A 210 -9.18 -2.99 -6.23
C ASN A 210 -10.04 -4.08 -6.85
N GLN A 211 -9.73 -5.35 -6.58
CA GLN A 211 -10.49 -6.46 -7.15
C GLN A 211 -11.77 -6.77 -6.37
N ILE A 212 -11.82 -6.47 -5.09
CA ILE A 212 -12.99 -6.71 -4.23
C ILE A 212 -13.94 -5.50 -4.24
N ALA A 213 -13.42 -4.29 -4.27
CA ALA A 213 -14.17 -3.03 -4.18
C ALA A 213 -15.05 -2.72 -5.40
N SER A 214 -15.16 -3.60 -6.38
CA SER A 214 -15.96 -3.40 -7.60
C SER A 214 -17.45 -3.23 -7.33
N SER A 215 -17.87 -2.34 -6.43
CA SER A 215 -19.21 -1.77 -6.27
C SER A 215 -20.12 -2.23 -5.12
N LYS A 216 -19.82 -3.28 -4.38
CA LYS A 216 -20.77 -3.83 -3.39
C LYS A 216 -20.33 -3.75 -1.92
N TYR A 217 -19.04 -3.46 -1.66
CA TYR A 217 -18.46 -3.60 -0.32
C TYR A 217 -17.66 -2.37 0.07
N GLU A 218 -17.85 -1.89 1.28
CA GLU A 218 -16.97 -0.88 1.87
C GLU A 218 -15.67 -1.56 2.30
N THR A 219 -14.59 -1.25 1.61
CA THR A 219 -13.25 -1.77 1.90
C THR A 219 -12.41 -0.71 2.59
N TYR A 220 -11.51 -1.17 3.46
CA TYR A 220 -10.56 -0.30 4.14
C TYR A 220 -9.21 -0.99 4.29
N SER A 221 -8.17 -0.19 4.36
CA SER A 221 -6.82 -0.68 4.67
C SER A 221 -6.16 0.22 5.70
N GLY A 222 -5.21 -0.32 6.43
CA GLY A 222 -4.54 0.43 7.48
C GLY A 222 -3.31 -0.27 8.01
N ARG A 223 -2.75 0.26 9.10
CA ARG A 223 -1.56 -0.28 9.76
C ARG A 223 -1.80 -0.42 11.26
N ILE A 224 -1.54 -1.60 11.80
CA ILE A 224 -1.63 -1.87 13.23
C ILE A 224 -0.30 -2.45 13.70
N ARG A 225 0.37 -1.77 14.65
CA ARG A 225 1.68 -2.18 15.20
C ARG A 225 2.72 -2.54 14.13
N GLY A 226 2.77 -1.74 13.07
CA GLY A 226 3.72 -1.94 11.99
C GLY A 226 3.30 -2.92 10.90
N ALA A 227 2.30 -3.76 11.12
CA ALA A 227 1.75 -4.67 10.12
C ALA A 227 0.57 -4.03 9.38
N HIS A 228 0.58 -4.12 8.07
CA HIS A 228 -0.54 -3.70 7.24
C HIS A 228 -1.67 -4.71 7.30
N PHE A 229 -2.88 -4.24 7.04
CA PHE A 229 -4.06 -5.08 6.93
C PHE A 229 -5.01 -4.53 5.86
N PHE A 230 -5.81 -5.44 5.32
CA PHE A 230 -6.95 -5.16 4.45
C PHE A 230 -8.22 -5.61 5.17
N GLY A 231 -9.32 -4.89 5.02
CA GLY A 231 -10.60 -5.24 5.63
C GLY A 231 -11.80 -4.90 4.75
N ILE A 232 -12.87 -5.61 4.98
CA ILE A 232 -14.19 -5.38 4.40
C ILE A 232 -15.14 -5.13 5.56
N ASN A 233 -15.81 -3.96 5.54
CA ASN A 233 -16.78 -3.59 6.55
C ASN A 233 -18.18 -3.99 6.11
N LEU A 234 -18.90 -4.69 6.97
CA LEU A 234 -20.27 -5.13 6.77
C LEU A 234 -21.14 -4.56 7.91
N PRO A 235 -21.84 -3.46 7.70
CA PRO A 235 -22.72 -2.85 8.70
C PRO A 235 -23.80 -3.82 9.18
N ILE A 236 -24.09 -3.82 10.48
CA ILE A 236 -25.19 -4.58 11.07
C ILE A 236 -26.39 -3.63 11.18
N ASP A 237 -27.37 -3.83 10.34
CA ASP A 237 -28.52 -2.95 10.20
C ASP A 237 -29.24 -2.65 11.55
N GLY A 238 -29.53 -1.38 11.78
CA GLY A 238 -30.19 -0.93 13.02
C GLY A 238 -29.28 -0.89 14.24
N THR A 239 -27.97 -1.05 14.05
CA THR A 239 -26.94 -0.87 15.07
C THR A 239 -25.87 0.13 14.56
N THR A 240 -24.99 0.54 15.46
CA THR A 240 -23.78 1.31 15.08
C THR A 240 -22.53 0.43 15.03
N SER A 241 -22.71 -0.88 15.14
CA SER A 241 -21.66 -1.91 15.06
C SER A 241 -21.56 -2.51 13.64
N SER A 242 -20.44 -3.15 13.35
CA SER A 242 -20.21 -3.83 12.08
C SER A 242 -19.55 -5.19 12.29
N PHE A 243 -19.68 -6.04 11.28
CA PHE A 243 -18.87 -7.24 11.14
C PHE A 243 -17.83 -7.02 10.05
N ASP A 244 -16.58 -7.40 10.33
CA ASP A 244 -15.48 -7.23 9.40
C ASP A 244 -14.85 -8.57 9.03
N ILE A 245 -14.54 -8.72 7.76
CA ILE A 245 -13.51 -9.64 7.31
C ILE A 245 -12.20 -8.86 7.26
N GLN A 246 -11.14 -9.38 7.88
CA GLN A 246 -9.85 -8.72 7.89
C GLN A 246 -8.71 -9.69 7.55
N ILE A 247 -7.80 -9.27 6.66
CA ILE A 247 -6.57 -10.00 6.35
C ILE A 247 -5.39 -9.23 6.91
N GLN A 248 -4.55 -9.92 7.71
CA GLN A 248 -3.30 -9.38 8.21
C GLN A 248 -2.21 -10.45 8.17
N GLY A 249 -1.21 -10.28 7.31
CA GLY A 249 -0.26 -11.34 7.00
C GLY A 249 -1.00 -12.57 6.46
N ASN A 250 -0.75 -13.73 7.05
CA ASN A 250 -1.45 -14.97 6.69
C ASN A 250 -2.71 -15.24 7.54
N GLN A 251 -3.20 -14.25 8.28
CA GLN A 251 -4.40 -14.42 9.11
C GLN A 251 -5.63 -13.90 8.36
N TYR A 252 -6.60 -14.77 8.18
CA TYR A 252 -7.94 -14.45 7.72
C TYR A 252 -8.84 -14.37 8.96
N ARG A 253 -9.39 -13.21 9.23
CA ARG A 253 -10.08 -12.90 10.49
C ARG A 253 -11.55 -12.59 10.25
N HIS A 254 -12.39 -13.12 11.11
CA HIS A 254 -13.75 -12.67 11.33
C HIS A 254 -13.78 -11.83 12.61
N LYS A 255 -14.38 -10.64 12.55
CA LYS A 255 -14.31 -9.66 13.61
C LYS A 255 -15.62 -8.90 13.77
N VAL A 256 -16.13 -8.78 14.99
CA VAL A 256 -17.19 -7.84 15.31
C VAL A 256 -16.57 -6.56 15.87
N ASN A 257 -16.88 -5.45 15.24
CA ASN A 257 -16.56 -4.10 15.71
C ASN A 257 -17.76 -3.55 16.48
N PHE A 258 -17.75 -3.74 17.79
CA PHE A 258 -18.80 -3.12 18.61
C PHE A 258 -18.57 -1.62 18.75
N SER A 259 -19.57 -0.82 18.44
CA SER A 259 -19.56 0.61 18.74
C SER A 259 -19.54 0.87 20.26
N LEU A 260 -19.18 2.08 20.66
CA LEU A 260 -19.24 2.47 22.08
C LEU A 260 -20.68 2.43 22.63
N GLU A 261 -21.64 2.79 21.79
CA GLU A 261 -23.06 2.79 22.13
C GLU A 261 -23.58 1.38 22.36
N ASP A 262 -23.30 0.47 21.44
CA ASP A 262 -23.74 -0.93 21.54
C ASP A 262 -23.03 -1.67 22.68
N LYS A 263 -21.75 -1.39 22.94
CA LYS A 263 -21.03 -1.93 24.10
C LYS A 263 -21.69 -1.61 25.42
N ALA A 264 -22.13 -0.37 25.57
CA ALA A 264 -22.80 0.07 26.79
C ALA A 264 -24.13 -0.66 27.02
N LYS A 265 -24.78 -1.12 25.93
CA LYS A 265 -26.09 -1.78 25.99
C LYS A 265 -26.01 -3.30 26.06
N LEU A 266 -24.95 -3.93 25.53
CA LEU A 266 -24.84 -5.37 25.36
C LEU A 266 -24.24 -6.10 26.56
N GLY A 267 -23.47 -5.44 27.42
CA GLY A 267 -22.87 -6.03 28.60
C GLY A 267 -21.71 -6.98 28.28
N ASP A 268 -21.87 -8.29 28.42
CA ASP A 268 -20.85 -9.30 28.19
C ASP A 268 -20.66 -9.60 26.68
N LEU A 269 -19.70 -8.89 26.07
CA LEU A 269 -19.43 -8.98 24.63
C LEU A 269 -18.83 -10.31 24.21
N GLU A 270 -18.09 -11.00 25.10
CA GLU A 270 -17.53 -12.32 24.79
C GLU A 270 -18.63 -13.36 24.66
N ARG A 271 -19.59 -13.33 25.56
CA ARG A 271 -20.79 -14.16 25.48
C ARG A 271 -21.59 -13.90 24.22
N ILE A 272 -21.74 -12.63 23.81
CA ILE A 272 -22.42 -12.28 22.57
C ILE A 272 -21.71 -12.91 21.36
N CYS A 273 -20.37 -12.83 21.29
CA CYS A 273 -19.60 -13.45 20.22
C CYS A 273 -19.75 -14.99 20.22
N GLU A 274 -19.82 -15.65 21.38
CA GLU A 274 -20.10 -17.09 21.44
C GLU A 274 -21.51 -17.42 20.90
N ILE A 275 -22.52 -16.65 21.25
CA ILE A 275 -23.88 -16.84 20.71
C ILE A 275 -23.90 -16.64 19.20
N ILE A 276 -23.22 -15.61 18.69
CA ILE A 276 -23.10 -15.38 17.22
C ILE A 276 -22.45 -16.61 16.57
N LYS A 277 -21.36 -17.11 17.12
CA LYS A 277 -20.66 -18.29 16.61
C LYS A 277 -21.52 -19.55 16.58
N GLU A 278 -22.38 -19.73 17.58
CA GLU A 278 -23.25 -20.90 17.69
C GLU A 278 -24.47 -20.83 16.75
N LYS A 279 -25.00 -19.63 16.55
CA LYS A 279 -26.26 -19.42 15.82
C LYS A 279 -26.12 -19.01 14.36
N THR A 280 -24.90 -18.70 13.91
CA THR A 280 -24.65 -18.15 12.57
C THR A 280 -23.45 -18.81 11.91
N CYS A 281 -23.22 -18.53 10.61
CA CYS A 281 -22.00 -18.97 9.91
C CYS A 281 -20.76 -18.12 10.29
N LEU A 282 -20.94 -17.01 11.01
CA LEU A 282 -19.86 -16.13 11.42
C LEU A 282 -18.91 -16.87 12.37
N TYR A 283 -17.61 -16.63 12.19
CA TYR A 283 -16.53 -17.33 12.89
C TYR A 283 -16.40 -18.83 12.56
N ASN A 284 -17.21 -19.34 11.64
CA ASN A 284 -17.10 -20.71 11.15
C ASN A 284 -16.32 -20.74 9.83
N PHE A 285 -15.03 -21.01 9.90
CA PHE A 285 -14.15 -21.02 8.73
C PHE A 285 -14.25 -22.30 7.89
N ASN A 286 -15.08 -23.28 8.30
CA ASN A 286 -15.25 -24.58 7.64
C ASN A 286 -13.89 -25.17 7.21
N LEU A 287 -13.04 -25.49 8.18
CA LEU A 287 -11.62 -25.83 7.95
C LEU A 287 -11.41 -27.28 7.46
N GLU A 288 -12.42 -28.15 7.58
CA GLU A 288 -12.39 -29.46 6.98
C GLU A 288 -12.50 -29.33 5.47
N ASP A 289 -11.50 -29.83 4.77
CA ASP A 289 -11.37 -29.74 3.30
C ASP A 289 -11.36 -28.31 2.68
N ASN A 290 -11.14 -27.29 3.49
CA ASN A 290 -11.06 -25.93 2.98
C ASN A 290 -9.79 -25.74 2.11
N PRO A 291 -9.90 -25.38 0.82
CA PRO A 291 -8.73 -25.24 -0.05
C PRO A 291 -7.87 -24.03 0.30
N ILE A 292 -8.44 -23.00 0.93
CA ILE A 292 -7.79 -21.69 1.17
C ILE A 292 -7.28 -21.57 2.59
N LEU A 293 -8.05 -22.06 3.58
CA LEU A 293 -7.78 -21.85 4.99
C LEU A 293 -7.36 -23.13 5.71
N GLU A 294 -6.54 -22.97 6.73
CA GLU A 294 -6.11 -24.00 7.66
C GLU A 294 -6.25 -23.56 9.11
N LYS A 295 -6.23 -24.51 10.02
CA LYS A 295 -6.37 -24.25 11.46
C LYS A 295 -5.24 -23.38 12.00
N SER A 296 -5.60 -22.35 12.73
CA SER A 296 -4.64 -21.56 13.49
C SER A 296 -4.02 -22.38 14.63
N SER A 297 -2.72 -22.27 14.81
CA SER A 297 -2.02 -22.90 15.97
C SER A 297 -2.30 -22.18 17.30
N SER A 298 -3.02 -21.07 17.30
CA SER A 298 -3.31 -20.30 18.51
C SER A 298 -4.39 -20.98 19.36
N ARG A 299 -4.10 -21.17 20.65
CA ARG A 299 -5.01 -21.80 21.61
C ARG A 299 -6.07 -20.86 22.21
N LYS A 300 -6.01 -19.53 21.93
CA LYS A 300 -7.01 -18.59 22.44
C LYS A 300 -8.15 -18.46 21.46
N LYS A 301 -9.38 -18.71 21.92
CA LYS A 301 -10.60 -18.62 21.12
C LYS A 301 -10.88 -17.21 20.62
N TRP A 302 -10.76 -16.21 21.50
CA TRP A 302 -11.03 -14.82 21.20
C TRP A 302 -9.79 -13.97 21.45
N LYS A 303 -9.47 -13.11 20.51
CA LYS A 303 -8.44 -12.10 20.69
C LYS A 303 -9.09 -10.74 20.72
N THR A 304 -8.74 -9.94 21.70
CA THR A 304 -9.20 -8.57 21.83
C THR A 304 -8.10 -7.61 21.44
N TYR A 305 -8.44 -6.62 20.63
CA TYR A 305 -7.55 -5.51 20.31
C TYR A 305 -7.94 -4.29 21.12
N GLY A 306 -7.11 -3.94 22.11
CA GLY A 306 -7.34 -2.75 22.94
C GLY A 306 -8.70 -2.73 23.68
N LYS A 307 -9.25 -3.88 24.07
CA LYS A 307 -10.59 -4.05 24.66
C LYS A 307 -11.75 -3.63 23.74
N LYS A 308 -11.52 -3.51 22.43
CA LYS A 308 -12.53 -2.97 21.51
C LYS A 308 -13.07 -3.97 20.50
N ASP A 309 -12.26 -4.95 20.09
CA ASP A 309 -12.58 -5.82 18.97
C ASP A 309 -12.45 -7.28 19.36
N TYR A 310 -13.46 -8.06 19.05
CA TYR A 310 -13.48 -9.50 19.26
C TYR A 310 -13.32 -10.18 17.91
N TYR A 311 -12.24 -10.96 17.71
CA TYR A 311 -11.99 -11.67 16.48
C TYR A 311 -11.51 -13.10 16.70
N ASP A 312 -11.88 -13.98 15.78
CA ASP A 312 -11.30 -15.31 15.57
C ASP A 312 -10.62 -15.34 14.21
N TYR A 313 -9.69 -16.25 13.98
CA TYR A 313 -8.99 -16.33 12.72
C TYR A 313 -8.57 -17.74 12.33
N ALA A 314 -8.55 -17.99 11.02
CA ALA A 314 -7.88 -19.09 10.37
C ALA A 314 -6.59 -18.60 9.68
N ARG A 315 -5.70 -19.51 9.30
CA ARG A 315 -4.54 -19.19 8.49
C ARG A 315 -4.84 -19.40 7.02
N ILE A 316 -4.40 -18.49 6.18
CA ILE A 316 -4.35 -18.70 4.75
C ILE A 316 -3.24 -19.72 4.48
N LYS A 317 -3.57 -20.78 3.76
CA LYS A 317 -2.60 -21.83 3.40
C LYS A 317 -1.48 -21.25 2.55
N LYS A 318 -0.32 -21.90 2.62
CA LYS A 318 0.77 -21.64 1.69
C LYS A 318 0.32 -21.96 0.26
N GLN A 319 0.84 -21.22 -0.70
CA GLN A 319 0.59 -21.42 -2.14
C GLN A 319 -0.87 -21.15 -2.61
N VAL A 320 -1.65 -20.42 -1.83
CA VAL A 320 -2.96 -19.92 -2.29
C VAL A 320 -2.73 -18.79 -3.30
N SER A 321 -3.34 -18.91 -4.48
CA SER A 321 -3.29 -17.83 -5.47
C SER A 321 -4.14 -16.64 -5.01
N SER A 322 -3.81 -15.45 -5.52
CA SER A 322 -4.62 -14.26 -5.22
C SER A 322 -6.04 -14.38 -5.77
N GLU A 323 -6.21 -15.01 -6.92
CA GLU A 323 -7.53 -15.25 -7.52
C GLU A 323 -8.39 -16.15 -6.64
N ASP A 324 -7.84 -17.27 -6.17
CA ASP A 324 -8.54 -18.19 -5.27
C ASP A 324 -8.93 -17.50 -3.95
N LEU A 325 -8.01 -16.71 -3.39
CA LEU A 325 -8.28 -15.92 -2.18
C LEU A 325 -9.41 -14.91 -2.40
N ILE A 326 -9.41 -14.18 -3.52
CA ILE A 326 -10.46 -13.23 -3.85
C ILE A 326 -11.82 -13.91 -4.02
N ASN A 327 -11.86 -15.03 -4.72
CA ASN A 327 -13.09 -15.79 -4.92
C ASN A 327 -13.61 -16.35 -3.59
N TYR A 328 -12.71 -16.81 -2.72
CA TYR A 328 -13.05 -17.21 -1.37
C TYR A 328 -13.65 -16.05 -0.56
N ILE A 329 -12.99 -14.90 -0.54
CA ILE A 329 -13.46 -13.69 0.16
C ILE A 329 -14.87 -13.29 -0.31
N ARG A 330 -15.10 -13.25 -1.62
CA ARG A 330 -16.42 -12.91 -2.18
C ARG A 330 -17.52 -13.87 -1.72
N THR A 331 -17.23 -15.17 -1.79
CA THR A 331 -18.16 -16.21 -1.33
C THR A 331 -18.45 -16.11 0.15
N ASP A 332 -17.44 -15.82 0.95
CA ASP A 332 -17.56 -15.69 2.40
C ASP A 332 -18.34 -14.44 2.79
N VAL A 333 -18.09 -13.30 2.12
CA VAL A 333 -18.88 -12.06 2.30
C VAL A 333 -20.34 -12.30 2.01
N ASP A 334 -20.70 -12.99 0.93
CA ASP A 334 -22.08 -13.24 0.57
C ASP A 334 -22.79 -14.14 1.62
N LYS A 335 -22.09 -15.15 2.15
CA LYS A 335 -22.60 -15.98 3.25
C LYS A 335 -22.81 -15.16 4.52
N ILE A 336 -21.84 -14.34 4.90
CA ILE A 336 -21.93 -13.50 6.10
C ILE A 336 -23.08 -12.51 5.96
N LYS A 337 -23.25 -11.86 4.80
CA LYS A 337 -24.36 -10.94 4.57
C LYS A 337 -25.73 -11.59 4.77
N ALA A 338 -25.88 -12.83 4.32
CA ALA A 338 -27.11 -13.58 4.53
C ALA A 338 -27.43 -13.81 6.02
N ASP A 339 -26.40 -13.87 6.87
CA ASP A 339 -26.54 -14.11 8.31
C ASP A 339 -26.57 -12.84 9.18
N LEU A 340 -26.27 -11.65 8.61
CA LEU A 340 -26.24 -10.42 9.40
C LEU A 340 -27.59 -10.07 10.06
N GLN A 341 -28.70 -10.48 9.49
CA GLN A 341 -30.03 -10.32 10.10
C GLN A 341 -30.14 -11.12 11.41
N ASN A 342 -29.61 -12.34 11.45
CA ASN A 342 -29.56 -13.15 12.66
C ASN A 342 -28.68 -12.50 13.75
N VAL A 343 -27.57 -11.88 13.36
CA VAL A 343 -26.70 -11.12 14.29
C VAL A 343 -27.46 -9.95 14.90
N LYS A 344 -28.20 -9.20 14.08
CA LYS A 344 -29.06 -8.10 14.54
C LYS A 344 -30.06 -8.59 15.58
N GLU A 345 -30.72 -9.71 15.35
CA GLU A 345 -31.69 -10.28 16.29
C GLU A 345 -31.04 -10.66 17.60
N ILE A 346 -29.83 -11.27 17.56
CA ILE A 346 -29.05 -11.58 18.75
C ILE A 346 -28.73 -10.30 19.54
N PHE A 347 -28.35 -9.20 18.86
CA PHE A 347 -28.08 -7.92 19.54
C PHE A 347 -29.33 -7.37 20.23
N LEU A 348 -30.48 -7.33 19.51
CA LEU A 348 -31.73 -6.81 20.04
C LEU A 348 -32.27 -7.62 21.22
N GLU A 349 -32.14 -8.96 21.20
CA GLU A 349 -32.51 -9.83 22.32
C GLU A 349 -31.66 -9.56 23.58
N ASN A 350 -30.35 -9.37 23.40
CA ASN A 350 -29.45 -9.13 24.51
C ASN A 350 -29.55 -7.72 25.09
N ILE A 351 -29.81 -6.70 24.27
CA ILE A 351 -30.12 -5.35 24.77
C ILE A 351 -31.38 -5.36 25.66
N LYS A 352 -32.46 -6.04 25.24
CA LYS A 352 -33.70 -6.15 26.02
C LYS A 352 -33.50 -6.87 27.36
N SER A 353 -32.59 -7.85 27.43
CA SER A 353 -32.29 -8.57 28.65
C SER A 353 -31.46 -7.78 29.67
N THR A 354 -30.72 -6.79 29.21
CA THR A 354 -29.86 -5.94 30.06
C THR A 354 -30.63 -4.78 30.71
N ILE A 355 -31.82 -4.45 30.17
CA ILE A 355 -32.69 -3.36 30.69
C ILE A 355 -33.68 -3.86 31.77
N LYS A 356 -33.81 -5.17 31.92
CA LYS A 356 -34.60 -5.78 33.02
C LYS A 356 -33.73 -6.08 34.22
#